data_20e76ec6109efd588e1223a6bba140bd
#
_entry.id   20e76ec6109efd588e1223a6bba140bd
#
_cell.length_a   1.000
_cell.length_b   1.000
_cell.length_c   1.000
_cell.angle_alpha   90.00
_cell.angle_beta   90.00
_cell.angle_gamma   90.00
#
_symmetry.space_group_name_H-M   'P 1'
#
loop_
_entity.id
_entity.type
_entity.pdbx_description
1 polymer ?
#
loop_
_entity_poly.entity_id
_entity_poly.type
_entity_poly.pdbx_seq_one_letter_code
_entity_poly.pdbx_strand_id
1 'polypeptide(L)'
;LYGVSRAFAPLVFLLTVSTNLILKLMGINPEEEEEKVSEEEIRMLLMEGNAQGTIDARENEMIQNIFDFDDMDAEQICTHRIDVDALYLEDDMAEWEDMIRRTRHSFYPVCGESCDDIVGILDTRDYFRMEDRSREAVMEQAVDKAWFVPDGMKADVLFSNMKKNRTYFAVLVDEYGG
;
A
#
# COMPACT_ATOMS: atom_id res chain seq x y z
N LEU A 1 -50.91 -12.04 -5.86
CA LEU A 1 -49.57 -12.66 -5.74
C LEU A 1 -49.45 -13.61 -4.55
N TYR A 2 -49.94 -13.29 -3.33
CA TYR A 2 -49.83 -14.15 -2.13
C TYR A 2 -50.53 -15.49 -2.20
N GLY A 3 -51.63 -15.65 -2.98
CA GLY A 3 -52.37 -16.88 -3.12
C GLY A 3 -51.66 -17.94 -3.95
N VAL A 4 -50.93 -17.52 -4.99
CA VAL A 4 -50.17 -18.42 -5.89
C VAL A 4 -48.93 -18.97 -5.16
N SER A 5 -48.21 -18.12 -4.43
CA SER A 5 -47.05 -18.56 -3.65
C SER A 5 -47.40 -19.64 -2.61
N ARG A 6 -48.59 -19.54 -2.00
CA ARG A 6 -49.04 -20.46 -0.96
C ARG A 6 -49.48 -21.82 -1.54
N ALA A 7 -49.99 -21.82 -2.76
CA ALA A 7 -50.37 -23.07 -3.46
C ALA A 7 -49.16 -23.88 -3.95
N PHE A 8 -48.08 -23.17 -4.32
CA PHE A 8 -46.84 -23.82 -4.79
C PHE A 8 -45.80 -24.08 -3.69
N ALA A 9 -45.98 -23.53 -2.47
CA ALA A 9 -45.09 -23.73 -1.35
C ALA A 9 -44.74 -25.18 -1.04
N PRO A 10 -45.69 -26.15 -1.01
CA PRO A 10 -45.38 -27.55 -0.72
C PRO A 10 -44.57 -28.22 -1.85
N LEU A 11 -44.79 -27.81 -3.11
CA LEU A 11 -44.01 -28.31 -4.23
C LEU A 11 -42.57 -27.82 -4.22
N VAL A 12 -42.39 -26.53 -3.94
CA VAL A 12 -41.05 -25.92 -3.79
C VAL A 12 -40.30 -26.57 -2.62
N PHE A 13 -40.96 -26.76 -1.49
CA PHE A 13 -40.37 -27.44 -0.33
C PHE A 13 -39.90 -28.85 -0.67
N LEU A 14 -40.72 -29.64 -1.35
CA LEU A 14 -40.36 -31.00 -1.73
C LEU A 14 -39.19 -31.04 -2.71
N LEU A 15 -39.13 -30.14 -3.68
CA LEU A 15 -38.01 -29.97 -4.59
C LEU A 15 -36.74 -29.59 -3.87
N THR A 16 -36.79 -28.60 -2.96
CA THR A 16 -35.63 -28.16 -2.19
C THR A 16 -35.09 -29.28 -1.31
N VAL A 17 -35.96 -30.01 -0.59
CA VAL A 17 -35.55 -31.12 0.25
C VAL A 17 -34.90 -32.23 -0.56
N SER A 18 -35.47 -32.57 -1.74
CA SER A 18 -34.93 -33.61 -2.59
C SER A 18 -33.55 -33.20 -3.18
N THR A 19 -33.40 -31.94 -3.60
CA THR A 19 -32.13 -31.41 -4.10
C THR A 19 -31.06 -31.40 -3.01
N ASN A 20 -31.39 -30.93 -1.83
CA ASN A 20 -30.44 -30.88 -0.69
C ASN A 20 -30.05 -32.32 -0.26
N LEU A 21 -30.95 -33.28 -0.33
CA LEU A 21 -30.65 -34.67 -0.04
C LEU A 21 -29.65 -35.27 -1.06
N ILE A 22 -29.84 -35.00 -2.34
CA ILE A 22 -28.94 -35.44 -3.42
C ILE A 22 -27.56 -34.78 -3.26
N LEU A 23 -27.50 -33.46 -2.99
CA LEU A 23 -26.25 -32.73 -2.78
C LEU A 23 -25.50 -33.29 -1.57
N LYS A 24 -26.18 -33.57 -0.46
CA LYS A 24 -25.59 -34.20 0.74
C LYS A 24 -25.04 -35.62 0.45
N LEU A 25 -25.73 -36.40 -0.37
CA LEU A 25 -25.27 -37.75 -0.80
C LEU A 25 -24.02 -37.64 -1.69
N MET A 26 -23.88 -36.54 -2.44
CA MET A 26 -22.70 -36.25 -3.27
C MET A 26 -21.56 -35.62 -2.49
N GLY A 27 -21.72 -35.37 -1.18
CA GLY A 27 -20.70 -34.75 -0.32
C GLY A 27 -20.59 -33.22 -0.44
N ILE A 28 -21.56 -32.59 -1.11
CA ILE A 28 -21.64 -31.13 -1.27
C ILE A 28 -22.54 -30.57 -0.15
N ASN A 29 -22.03 -29.64 0.61
CA ASN A 29 -22.76 -28.99 1.70
C ASN A 29 -23.44 -27.73 1.13
N PRO A 30 -24.75 -27.69 0.89
CA PRO A 30 -25.41 -26.53 0.25
C PRO A 30 -25.46 -25.28 1.14
N GLU A 31 -25.08 -25.38 2.41
CA GLU A 31 -25.02 -24.27 3.37
C GLU A 31 -23.62 -23.64 3.48
N GLU A 32 -22.58 -24.23 2.86
CA GLU A 32 -21.20 -23.74 2.95
C GLU A 32 -20.73 -22.89 1.76
N GLU A 33 -21.49 -22.83 0.68
CA GLU A 33 -21.26 -21.86 -0.38
C GLU A 33 -22.13 -20.60 -0.12
N GLU A 34 -21.77 -19.79 0.90
CA GLU A 34 -21.90 -18.37 0.71
C GLU A 34 -21.03 -18.04 -0.50
N GLU A 35 -21.63 -17.73 -1.64
CA GLU A 35 -20.94 -17.21 -2.82
C GLU A 35 -20.16 -15.96 -2.36
N LYS A 36 -18.91 -16.17 -1.94
CA LYS A 36 -18.00 -15.06 -1.71
C LYS A 36 -17.76 -14.44 -3.06
N VAL A 37 -18.35 -13.27 -3.26
CA VAL A 37 -18.11 -12.48 -4.46
C VAL A 37 -16.60 -12.32 -4.60
N SER A 38 -16.03 -12.81 -5.70
CA SER A 38 -14.62 -12.69 -5.97
C SER A 38 -14.28 -11.27 -6.45
N GLU A 39 -13.02 -10.92 -6.37
CA GLU A 39 -12.55 -9.63 -6.90
C GLU A 39 -12.81 -9.52 -8.39
N GLU A 40 -12.63 -10.61 -9.14
CA GLU A 40 -12.90 -10.66 -10.57
C GLU A 40 -14.38 -10.37 -10.88
N GLU A 41 -15.31 -10.86 -10.06
CA GLU A 41 -16.74 -10.54 -10.21
C GLU A 41 -17.03 -9.07 -9.94
N ILE A 42 -16.35 -8.47 -8.96
CA ILE A 42 -16.46 -7.02 -8.69
C ILE A 42 -15.92 -6.24 -9.87
N ARG A 43 -14.75 -6.62 -10.42
CA ARG A 43 -14.16 -5.99 -11.61
C ARG A 43 -15.10 -6.09 -12.83
N MET A 44 -15.77 -7.22 -13.04
CA MET A 44 -16.78 -7.36 -14.10
C MET A 44 -17.98 -6.46 -13.90
N LEU A 45 -18.51 -6.36 -12.68
CA LEU A 45 -19.60 -5.46 -12.35
C LEU A 45 -19.24 -3.99 -12.57
N LEU A 46 -18.02 -3.59 -12.28
CA LEU A 46 -17.50 -2.24 -12.54
C LEU A 46 -17.43 -1.94 -14.04
N MET A 47 -16.96 -2.90 -14.84
CA MET A 47 -16.94 -2.77 -16.30
C MET A 47 -18.35 -2.63 -16.88
N GLU A 48 -19.29 -3.42 -16.41
CA GLU A 48 -20.71 -3.32 -16.80
C GLU A 48 -21.29 -1.95 -16.42
N GLY A 49 -21.05 -1.49 -15.18
CA GLY A 49 -21.49 -0.18 -14.71
C GLY A 49 -20.91 0.97 -15.53
N ASN A 50 -19.66 0.86 -15.97
CA ASN A 50 -19.02 1.82 -16.85
C ASN A 50 -19.67 1.81 -18.26
N ALA A 51 -19.92 0.61 -18.82
CA ALA A 51 -20.57 0.47 -20.13
C ALA A 51 -21.99 1.03 -20.14
N GLN A 52 -22.70 0.94 -19.03
CA GLN A 52 -24.05 1.49 -18.85
C GLN A 52 -24.06 2.99 -18.49
N GLY A 53 -22.88 3.60 -18.24
CA GLY A 53 -22.74 5.00 -17.84
C GLY A 53 -23.16 5.30 -16.39
N THR A 54 -23.32 4.27 -15.55
CA THR A 54 -23.63 4.40 -14.11
C THR A 54 -22.37 4.79 -13.34
N ILE A 55 -21.20 4.32 -13.79
CA ILE A 55 -19.87 4.61 -13.27
C ILE A 55 -19.10 5.29 -14.42
N ASP A 56 -18.52 6.45 -14.17
CA ASP A 56 -17.71 7.10 -15.20
C ASP A 56 -16.32 6.42 -15.37
N ALA A 57 -15.64 6.73 -16.50
CA ALA A 57 -14.35 6.08 -16.81
C ALA A 57 -13.28 6.37 -15.75
N ARG A 58 -13.28 7.56 -15.16
CA ARG A 58 -12.33 7.97 -14.13
C ARG A 58 -12.60 7.27 -12.79
N GLU A 59 -13.87 7.15 -12.42
CA GLU A 59 -14.29 6.40 -11.22
C GLU A 59 -13.89 4.94 -11.35
N ASN A 60 -14.12 4.32 -12.52
CA ASN A 60 -13.72 2.96 -12.79
C ASN A 60 -12.19 2.78 -12.69
N GLU A 61 -11.41 3.68 -13.31
CA GLU A 61 -9.94 3.68 -13.21
C GLU A 61 -9.45 3.79 -11.76
N MET A 62 -10.06 4.68 -10.96
CA MET A 62 -9.69 4.83 -9.54
C MET A 62 -9.94 3.54 -8.74
N ILE A 63 -11.05 2.86 -8.99
CA ILE A 63 -11.36 1.60 -8.29
C ILE A 63 -10.40 0.49 -8.71
N GLN A 64 -10.08 0.39 -10.01
CA GLN A 64 -9.09 -0.55 -10.51
C GLN A 64 -7.72 -0.32 -9.85
N ASN A 65 -7.27 0.94 -9.78
CA ASN A 65 -6.01 1.30 -9.14
C ASN A 65 -5.96 0.94 -7.64
N ILE A 66 -7.12 0.92 -6.94
CA ILE A 66 -7.17 0.47 -5.54
C ILE A 66 -6.90 -1.03 -5.42
N PHE A 67 -7.49 -1.85 -6.30
CA PHE A 67 -7.23 -3.28 -6.33
C PHE A 67 -5.78 -3.58 -6.70
N ASP A 68 -5.24 -2.86 -7.71
CA ASP A 68 -3.86 -3.03 -8.11
C ASP A 68 -2.87 -2.61 -7.01
N PHE A 69 -3.22 -1.58 -6.20
CA PHE A 69 -2.40 -1.12 -5.09
C PHE A 69 -2.32 -2.13 -3.93
N ASP A 70 -3.39 -2.88 -3.69
CA ASP A 70 -3.43 -3.95 -2.68
C ASP A 70 -2.49 -5.12 -3.03
N ASP A 71 -2.30 -5.34 -4.32
CA ASP A 71 -1.44 -6.42 -4.85
C ASP A 71 0.04 -6.02 -4.97
N MET A 72 0.37 -4.72 -5.00
CA MET A 72 1.74 -4.21 -5.16
C MET A 72 2.60 -4.45 -3.92
N ASP A 73 3.86 -4.77 -4.13
CA ASP A 73 4.89 -4.77 -3.11
C ASP A 73 5.62 -3.41 -3.05
N ALA A 74 6.18 -3.06 -1.88
CA ALA A 74 6.85 -1.77 -1.67
C ALA A 74 8.03 -1.57 -2.64
N GLU A 75 8.73 -2.65 -3.02
CA GLU A 75 9.80 -2.62 -4.02
C GLU A 75 9.34 -2.04 -5.36
N GLN A 76 8.11 -2.33 -5.78
CA GLN A 76 7.57 -1.89 -7.09
C GLN A 76 7.29 -0.38 -7.14
N ILE A 77 7.19 0.30 -6.00
CA ILE A 77 6.85 1.72 -5.89
C ILE A 77 7.97 2.58 -5.29
N CYS A 78 9.07 1.97 -4.84
CA CYS A 78 10.19 2.68 -4.23
C CYS A 78 11.06 3.40 -5.26
N THR A 79 11.88 4.33 -4.78
CA THR A 79 13.02 4.87 -5.53
C THR A 79 14.22 3.96 -5.30
N HIS A 80 14.79 3.42 -6.38
CA HIS A 80 15.97 2.56 -6.28
C HIS A 80 17.19 3.33 -5.76
N ARG A 81 18.07 2.66 -5.01
CA ARG A 81 19.23 3.28 -4.35
C ARG A 81 20.15 4.08 -5.28
N ILE A 82 20.25 3.68 -6.55
CA ILE A 82 21.05 4.40 -7.57
C ILE A 82 20.47 5.74 -7.98
N ASP A 83 19.18 5.97 -7.73
CA ASP A 83 18.45 7.19 -8.06
C ASP A 83 18.13 8.02 -6.81
N VAL A 84 18.61 7.60 -5.63
CA VAL A 84 18.41 8.31 -4.36
C VAL A 84 19.51 9.35 -4.17
N ASP A 85 19.10 10.60 -3.97
CA ASP A 85 20.00 11.65 -3.51
C ASP A 85 20.24 11.49 -2.00
N ALA A 86 21.43 11.08 -1.59
CA ALA A 86 21.83 10.85 -0.20
C ALA A 86 22.85 11.89 0.28
N LEU A 87 22.90 12.12 1.58
CA LEU A 87 23.89 12.96 2.25
C LEU A 87 24.90 12.06 2.97
N TYR A 88 26.18 12.22 2.71
CA TYR A 88 27.20 11.39 3.31
C TYR A 88 27.88 12.09 4.52
N LEU A 89 28.22 11.31 5.54
CA LEU A 89 28.91 11.86 6.73
C LEU A 89 30.33 12.36 6.43
N GLU A 90 30.95 11.89 5.35
CA GLU A 90 32.26 12.36 4.91
C GLU A 90 32.21 13.73 4.23
N ASP A 91 31.06 14.10 3.60
CA ASP A 91 30.87 15.37 2.94
C ASP A 91 30.83 16.52 3.95
N ASP A 92 31.18 17.73 3.55
CA ASP A 92 31.03 18.89 4.43
C ASP A 92 29.62 19.47 4.44
N MET A 93 29.32 20.38 5.36
CA MET A 93 27.98 20.96 5.49
C MET A 93 27.61 21.88 4.32
N ALA A 94 28.57 22.40 3.57
CA ALA A 94 28.33 23.20 2.38
C ALA A 94 27.90 22.31 1.21
N GLU A 95 28.45 21.11 1.10
CA GLU A 95 28.05 20.09 0.13
C GLU A 95 26.63 19.59 0.42
N TRP A 96 26.29 19.37 1.69
CA TRP A 96 24.92 19.03 2.10
C TRP A 96 23.95 20.14 1.70
N GLU A 97 24.27 21.40 2.00
CA GLU A 97 23.39 22.54 1.67
C GLU A 97 23.22 22.68 0.15
N ASP A 98 24.29 22.48 -0.65
CA ASP A 98 24.22 22.53 -2.10
C ASP A 98 23.33 21.40 -2.63
N MET A 99 23.52 20.17 -2.16
CA MET A 99 22.67 19.03 -2.51
C MET A 99 21.19 19.31 -2.24
N ILE A 100 20.85 19.75 -1.01
CA ILE A 100 19.48 20.05 -0.61
C ILE A 100 18.88 21.17 -1.49
N ARG A 101 19.64 22.21 -1.80
CA ARG A 101 19.16 23.32 -2.64
C ARG A 101 18.95 22.93 -4.09
N ARG A 102 19.79 22.06 -4.61
CA ARG A 102 19.76 21.61 -6.01
C ARG A 102 18.63 20.63 -6.26
N THR A 103 18.46 19.59 -5.41
CA THR A 103 17.53 18.49 -5.63
C THR A 103 16.14 18.72 -5.04
N ARG A 104 16.04 19.53 -3.98
CA ARG A 104 14.78 20.03 -3.38
C ARG A 104 13.84 18.93 -2.85
N HIS A 105 14.38 17.83 -2.37
CA HIS A 105 13.59 16.81 -1.68
C HIS A 105 13.22 17.27 -0.27
N SER A 106 12.15 16.70 0.29
CA SER A 106 11.74 16.94 1.67
C SER A 106 12.53 16.14 2.68
N PHE A 107 13.02 14.97 2.25
CA PHE A 107 13.75 14.03 3.08
C PHE A 107 15.00 13.54 2.34
N TYR A 108 16.08 13.37 3.08
CA TYR A 108 17.33 12.80 2.58
C TYR A 108 17.83 11.72 3.52
N PRO A 109 18.15 10.52 3.02
CA PRO A 109 18.91 9.58 3.83
C PRO A 109 20.29 10.14 4.12
N VAL A 110 20.70 10.03 5.37
CA VAL A 110 22.05 10.33 5.82
C VAL A 110 22.80 9.01 5.92
N CYS A 111 23.85 8.87 5.13
CA CYS A 111 24.63 7.66 4.99
C CYS A 111 26.01 7.81 5.64
N GLY A 112 26.53 6.70 6.18
CA GLY A 112 27.91 6.58 6.63
C GLY A 112 28.88 6.48 5.47
N GLU A 113 29.56 5.33 5.35
CA GLU A 113 30.56 5.10 4.29
C GLU A 113 29.92 4.72 2.94
N SER A 114 28.68 4.22 2.93
CA SER A 114 27.95 3.81 1.72
C SER A 114 26.45 4.08 1.85
N CYS A 115 25.72 4.01 0.72
CA CYS A 115 24.27 4.10 0.70
C CYS A 115 23.57 2.98 1.50
N ASP A 116 24.24 1.88 1.76
CA ASP A 116 23.69 0.76 2.54
C ASP A 116 23.85 0.99 4.06
N ASP A 117 24.67 1.96 4.46
CA ASP A 117 24.86 2.37 5.86
C ASP A 117 24.05 3.63 6.18
N ILE A 118 22.73 3.48 6.29
CA ILE A 118 21.82 4.60 6.57
C ILE A 118 21.78 4.87 8.08
N VAL A 119 22.31 6.01 8.48
CA VAL A 119 22.40 6.49 9.88
C VAL A 119 21.09 7.13 10.33
N GLY A 120 20.40 7.82 9.42
CA GLY A 120 19.14 8.48 9.70
C GLY A 120 18.54 9.15 8.47
N ILE A 121 17.47 9.90 8.68
CA ILE A 121 16.75 10.64 7.62
C ILE A 121 16.68 12.09 8.01
N LEU A 122 17.26 12.98 7.22
CA LEU A 122 17.19 14.42 7.42
C LEU A 122 15.83 14.93 6.92
N ASP A 123 15.11 15.67 7.78
CA ASP A 123 13.93 16.46 7.39
C ASP A 123 14.37 17.90 7.06
N THR A 124 14.20 18.31 5.80
CA THR A 124 14.61 19.64 5.34
C THR A 124 13.82 20.77 5.99
N ARG A 125 12.60 20.50 6.45
CA ARG A 125 11.78 21.51 7.16
C ARG A 125 12.40 21.87 8.48
N ASP A 126 12.92 20.89 9.22
CA ASP A 126 13.58 21.11 10.50
C ASP A 126 14.97 21.69 10.27
N TYR A 127 15.72 21.21 9.30
CA TYR A 127 17.00 21.79 8.88
C TYR A 127 16.90 23.30 8.59
N PHE A 128 15.88 23.75 7.82
CA PHE A 128 15.73 25.16 7.48
C PHE A 128 15.18 26.02 8.62
N ARG A 129 14.61 25.44 9.67
CA ARG A 129 14.17 26.16 10.88
C ARG A 129 15.29 26.41 11.87
N MET A 130 16.41 25.67 11.75
CA MET A 130 17.54 25.78 12.67
C MET A 130 18.33 27.08 12.43
N GLU A 131 18.80 27.69 13.51
CA GLU A 131 19.76 28.80 13.48
C GLU A 131 21.20 28.27 13.41
N ASP A 132 21.51 27.27 14.25
CA ASP A 132 22.79 26.57 14.22
C ASP A 132 22.69 25.35 13.29
N ARG A 133 23.47 25.35 12.20
CA ARG A 133 23.58 24.30 11.22
C ARG A 133 24.94 23.61 11.24
N SER A 134 25.57 23.58 12.42
CA SER A 134 26.70 22.66 12.62
C SER A 134 26.27 21.23 12.45
N ARG A 135 27.22 20.36 12.08
CA ARG A 135 26.95 18.93 11.88
C ARG A 135 26.27 18.31 13.11
N GLU A 136 26.81 18.60 14.29
CA GLU A 136 26.33 18.08 15.56
C GLU A 136 24.88 18.49 15.81
N ALA A 137 24.57 19.78 15.62
CA ALA A 137 23.20 20.29 15.81
C ALA A 137 22.22 19.70 14.80
N VAL A 138 22.61 19.56 13.53
CA VAL A 138 21.78 18.99 12.48
C VAL A 138 21.48 17.52 12.77
N MET A 139 22.50 16.73 13.14
CA MET A 139 22.33 15.32 13.48
C MET A 139 21.44 15.10 14.69
N GLU A 140 21.42 16.02 15.66
CA GLU A 140 20.60 15.92 16.87
C GLU A 140 19.16 16.38 16.65
N GLN A 141 18.92 17.40 15.81
CA GLN A 141 17.64 18.12 15.77
C GLN A 141 16.87 17.97 14.46
N ALA A 142 17.53 17.63 13.35
CA ALA A 142 16.92 17.53 12.02
C ALA A 142 17.08 16.17 11.37
N VAL A 143 17.81 15.22 11.98
CA VAL A 143 17.97 13.87 11.51
C VAL A 143 17.19 12.91 12.41
N ASP A 144 16.13 12.35 11.87
CA ASP A 144 15.31 11.34 12.53
C ASP A 144 15.90 9.94 12.34
N LYS A 145 15.52 9.01 13.23
CA LYS A 145 15.87 7.61 13.07
C LYS A 145 15.23 7.02 11.82
N ALA A 146 16.02 6.36 10.98
CA ALA A 146 15.50 5.65 9.82
C ALA A 146 14.53 4.53 10.22
N TRP A 147 13.42 4.44 9.50
CA TRP A 147 12.46 3.36 9.63
C TRP A 147 12.65 2.37 8.50
N PHE A 148 13.16 1.19 8.84
CA PHE A 148 13.44 0.12 7.91
C PHE A 148 12.22 -0.81 7.80
N VAL A 149 11.89 -1.19 6.57
CA VAL A 149 10.79 -2.12 6.25
C VAL A 149 11.25 -3.13 5.19
N PRO A 150 10.72 -4.36 5.18
CA PRO A 150 11.01 -5.32 4.13
C PRO A 150 10.52 -4.81 2.77
N ASP A 151 11.27 -5.06 1.71
CA ASP A 151 10.93 -4.73 0.32
C ASP A 151 9.66 -5.43 -0.18
N GLY A 152 9.44 -6.69 0.23
CA GLY A 152 8.22 -7.45 -0.02
C GLY A 152 7.00 -7.05 0.82
N MET A 153 7.05 -5.96 1.60
CA MET A 153 5.87 -5.45 2.32
C MET A 153 4.83 -4.94 1.31
N LYS A 154 3.56 -5.31 1.49
CA LYS A 154 2.48 -4.79 0.64
C LYS A 154 2.35 -3.27 0.76
N ALA A 155 2.14 -2.61 -0.39
CA ALA A 155 2.10 -1.16 -0.48
C ALA A 155 0.97 -0.53 0.35
N ASP A 156 -0.20 -1.16 0.42
CA ASP A 156 -1.34 -0.76 1.24
C ASP A 156 -1.00 -0.83 2.74
N VAL A 157 -0.31 -1.90 3.17
CA VAL A 157 0.17 -2.10 4.56
C VAL A 157 1.21 -1.03 4.90
N LEU A 158 2.18 -0.78 4.00
CA LEU A 158 3.18 0.27 4.16
C LEU A 158 2.49 1.64 4.32
N PHE A 159 1.60 1.99 3.40
CA PHE A 159 0.85 3.25 3.44
C PHE A 159 0.04 3.42 4.73
N SER A 160 -0.66 2.36 5.15
CA SER A 160 -1.43 2.37 6.39
C SER A 160 -0.54 2.61 7.62
N ASN A 161 0.64 1.98 7.66
CA ASN A 161 1.63 2.16 8.73
C ASN A 161 2.23 3.57 8.71
N MET A 162 2.59 4.11 7.53
CA MET A 162 3.06 5.48 7.37
C MET A 162 2.05 6.48 7.91
N LYS A 163 0.78 6.33 7.54
CA LYS A 163 -0.32 7.19 8.00
C LYS A 163 -0.52 7.10 9.52
N LYS A 164 -0.51 5.89 10.09
CA LYS A 164 -0.69 5.65 11.53
C LYS A 164 0.45 6.23 12.35
N ASN A 165 1.69 6.07 11.89
CA ASN A 165 2.89 6.53 12.59
C ASN A 165 3.25 7.99 12.24
N ARG A 166 2.53 8.61 11.31
CA ARG A 166 2.80 9.96 10.80
C ARG A 166 4.21 10.11 10.24
N THR A 167 4.73 9.04 9.66
CA THR A 167 6.02 9.05 8.96
C THR A 167 5.80 9.15 7.47
N TYR A 168 6.71 9.80 6.76
CA TYR A 168 6.59 10.09 5.33
C TYR A 168 7.75 9.49 4.52
N PHE A 169 8.67 8.81 5.20
CA PHE A 169 9.83 8.17 4.60
C PHE A 169 10.05 6.82 5.25
N ALA A 170 10.35 5.81 4.43
CA ALA A 170 10.75 4.49 4.87
C ALA A 170 11.93 4.02 4.01
N VAL A 171 12.81 3.25 4.59
CA VAL A 171 13.92 2.59 3.90
C VAL A 171 13.54 1.14 3.68
N LEU A 172 13.53 0.70 2.42
CA LEU A 172 13.31 -0.70 2.11
C LEU A 172 14.63 -1.46 2.25
N VAL A 173 14.53 -2.66 2.78
CA VAL A 173 15.68 -3.57 2.91
C VAL A 173 15.30 -4.93 2.36
N ASP A 174 16.20 -5.53 1.59
CA ASP A 174 16.08 -6.89 1.10
C ASP A 174 16.44 -7.93 2.18
N GLU A 175 16.32 -9.22 1.85
CA GLU A 175 16.69 -10.32 2.75
C GLU A 175 18.19 -10.40 3.07
N TYR A 176 19.03 -9.66 2.36
CA TYR A 176 20.47 -9.57 2.57
C TYR A 176 20.88 -8.32 3.36
N GLY A 177 19.94 -7.43 3.65
CA GLY A 177 20.15 -6.21 4.41
C GLY A 177 20.68 -5.03 3.60
N GLY A 178 20.48 -5.07 2.27
CA GLY A 178 20.91 -4.04 1.33
C GLY A 178 19.77 -3.20 0.77
#